data_358a03f24cb71dcbfc3676274ec9ece6
#
_entry.id   358a03f24cb71dcbfc3676274ec9ece6
#
_cell.length_a   1.000
_cell.length_b   1.000
_cell.length_c   1.000
_cell.angle_alpha   90.00
_cell.angle_beta   90.00
_cell.angle_gamma   90.00
#
_symmetry.space_group_name_H-M   'P 1'
#
loop_
_entity.id
_entity.type
_entity.pdbx_description
1 polymer ?
#
loop_
_entity_poly.entity_id
_entity_poly.type
_entity_poly.pdbx_seq_one_letter_code
_entity_poly.pdbx_strand_id
1 'polypeptide(L)'
;MKNILAIFKADVRGLVKNVLALIIIIGLCILPSLYAWFNIYSNWDPYANTGNIKIAAYSEDEGYTGEDGTVQNMGGKILDNLKENTAIGWTMVNSGEEAIEGVKSGDYYAAVVIEKDFSYKMFNMFAEGFANPGITYYENEKKNAVATKITDTAVSTLQQSIDAQFVDVVIRTVFEQTNNCLLYTSPSPRDMRRS
;
A
#
# COMPACT_ATOMS: atom_id res chain seq x y z
N MET A 1 -11.58 -53.12 -31.75
CA MET A 1 -12.29 -51.90 -31.33
C MET A 1 -13.79 -52.09 -31.10
N LYS A 2 -14.51 -52.89 -31.90
CA LYS A 2 -15.97 -53.11 -31.74
C LYS A 2 -16.34 -53.76 -30.36
N ASN A 3 -15.52 -54.64 -29.82
CA ASN A 3 -15.78 -55.30 -28.53
C ASN A 3 -15.60 -54.38 -27.33
N ILE A 4 -14.65 -53.43 -27.42
CA ILE A 4 -14.41 -52.43 -26.35
C ILE A 4 -15.61 -51.52 -26.22
N LEU A 5 -16.14 -51.04 -27.36
CA LEU A 5 -17.32 -50.18 -27.37
C LEU A 5 -18.58 -50.90 -26.89
N ALA A 6 -18.70 -52.22 -27.16
CA ALA A 6 -19.83 -53.03 -26.72
C ALA A 6 -19.79 -53.22 -25.17
N ILE A 7 -18.62 -53.50 -24.62
CA ILE A 7 -18.41 -53.60 -23.15
C ILE A 7 -18.70 -52.26 -22.47
N PHE A 8 -18.10 -51.19 -22.95
CA PHE A 8 -18.35 -49.85 -22.40
C PHE A 8 -19.85 -49.48 -22.41
N LYS A 9 -20.56 -49.76 -23.51
CA LYS A 9 -22.00 -49.51 -23.59
C LYS A 9 -22.81 -50.38 -22.61
N ALA A 10 -22.40 -51.60 -22.37
CA ALA A 10 -23.04 -52.48 -21.40
C ALA A 10 -22.82 -52.01 -19.96
N ASP A 11 -21.60 -51.59 -19.64
CA ASP A 11 -21.23 -51.06 -18.30
C ASP A 11 -21.96 -49.74 -18.03
N VAL A 12 -21.96 -48.78 -18.95
CA VAL A 12 -22.71 -47.54 -18.79
C VAL A 12 -24.22 -47.80 -18.64
N ARG A 13 -24.78 -48.76 -19.40
CA ARG A 13 -26.20 -49.13 -19.25
C ARG A 13 -26.50 -49.80 -17.89
N GLY A 14 -25.56 -50.57 -17.34
CA GLY A 14 -25.65 -51.16 -16.01
C GLY A 14 -25.63 -50.10 -14.91
N LEU A 15 -24.73 -49.12 -15.02
CA LEU A 15 -24.59 -48.02 -14.10
C LEU A 15 -25.85 -47.11 -14.08
N VAL A 16 -26.38 -46.74 -15.24
CA VAL A 16 -27.58 -45.91 -15.36
C VAL A 16 -28.85 -46.60 -14.83
N LYS A 17 -28.90 -47.89 -14.89
CA LYS A 17 -30.05 -48.69 -14.35
C LYS A 17 -30.02 -48.82 -12.82
N ASN A 18 -28.86 -48.62 -12.19
CA ASN A 18 -28.71 -48.72 -10.74
C ASN A 18 -28.73 -47.33 -10.13
N VAL A 19 -29.87 -46.93 -9.55
CA VAL A 19 -30.09 -45.61 -8.96
C VAL A 19 -29.03 -45.27 -7.90
N LEU A 20 -28.65 -46.27 -7.06
CA LEU A 20 -27.65 -46.04 -6.05
C LEU A 20 -26.25 -45.75 -6.64
N ALA A 21 -25.85 -46.52 -7.65
CA ALA A 21 -24.59 -46.29 -8.35
C ALA A 21 -24.57 -44.90 -9.07
N LEU A 22 -25.71 -44.48 -9.63
CA LEU A 22 -25.85 -43.17 -10.26
C LEU A 22 -25.65 -42.03 -9.25
N ILE A 23 -26.26 -42.12 -8.07
CA ILE A 23 -26.10 -41.12 -7.00
C ILE A 23 -24.65 -41.03 -6.56
N ILE A 24 -23.96 -42.15 -6.39
CA ILE A 24 -22.55 -42.19 -5.99
C ILE A 24 -21.67 -41.53 -7.05
N ILE A 25 -21.88 -41.83 -8.33
CA ILE A 25 -21.09 -41.24 -9.44
C ILE A 25 -21.33 -39.75 -9.53
N ILE A 26 -22.58 -39.29 -9.44
CA ILE A 26 -22.92 -37.86 -9.46
C ILE A 26 -22.25 -37.18 -8.25
N GLY A 27 -22.31 -37.76 -7.05
CA GLY A 27 -21.65 -37.21 -5.89
C GLY A 27 -20.13 -37.13 -6.06
N LEU A 28 -19.51 -38.16 -6.62
CA LEU A 28 -18.05 -38.20 -6.89
C LEU A 28 -17.62 -37.17 -7.94
N CYS A 29 -18.48 -36.82 -8.91
CA CYS A 29 -18.20 -35.78 -9.88
C CYS A 29 -18.44 -34.37 -9.34
N ILE A 30 -19.48 -34.18 -8.51
CA ILE A 30 -19.85 -32.87 -7.97
C ILE A 30 -18.89 -32.42 -6.86
N LEU A 31 -18.48 -33.32 -5.95
CA LEU A 31 -17.63 -32.96 -4.82
C LEU A 31 -16.30 -32.30 -5.22
N PRO A 32 -15.50 -32.86 -6.17
CA PRO A 32 -14.28 -32.21 -6.61
C PRO A 32 -14.54 -30.87 -7.30
N SER A 33 -15.63 -30.77 -8.06
CA SER A 33 -16.01 -29.52 -8.76
C SER A 33 -16.39 -28.44 -7.76
N LEU A 34 -17.17 -28.77 -6.72
CA LEU A 34 -17.50 -27.83 -5.65
C LEU A 34 -16.25 -27.42 -4.87
N TYR A 35 -15.37 -28.35 -4.54
CA TYR A 35 -14.12 -28.05 -3.88
C TYR A 35 -13.26 -27.09 -4.69
N ALA A 36 -13.09 -27.36 -5.99
CA ALA A 36 -12.37 -26.46 -6.90
C ALA A 36 -13.05 -25.08 -6.99
N TRP A 37 -14.39 -25.06 -7.11
CA TRP A 37 -15.16 -23.83 -7.14
C TRP A 37 -14.98 -22.98 -5.88
N PHE A 38 -15.11 -23.59 -4.69
CA PHE A 38 -14.91 -22.88 -3.42
C PHE A 38 -13.49 -22.36 -3.27
N ASN A 39 -12.47 -23.13 -3.69
CA ASN A 39 -11.09 -22.67 -3.65
C ASN A 39 -10.85 -21.51 -4.62
N ILE A 40 -11.35 -21.60 -5.84
CA ILE A 40 -11.24 -20.51 -6.83
C ILE A 40 -12.00 -19.29 -6.32
N TYR A 41 -13.23 -19.44 -5.84
CA TYR A 41 -14.05 -18.34 -5.35
C TYR A 41 -13.42 -17.65 -4.13
N SER A 42 -12.87 -18.42 -3.19
CA SER A 42 -12.18 -17.90 -2.00
C SER A 42 -10.90 -17.14 -2.33
N ASN A 43 -10.23 -17.50 -3.43
CA ASN A 43 -8.99 -16.87 -3.86
C ASN A 43 -9.18 -15.98 -5.11
N TRP A 44 -10.41 -15.74 -5.56
CA TRP A 44 -10.70 -15.00 -6.78
C TRP A 44 -10.23 -13.55 -6.70
N ASP A 45 -10.40 -12.95 -5.55
CA ASP A 45 -9.90 -11.60 -5.28
C ASP A 45 -9.39 -11.50 -3.83
N PRO A 46 -8.14 -11.93 -3.58
CA PRO A 46 -7.54 -11.80 -2.25
C PRO A 46 -7.34 -10.33 -1.86
N TYR A 47 -7.45 -9.40 -2.81
CA TYR A 47 -7.29 -7.96 -2.59
C TYR A 47 -8.61 -7.24 -2.29
N ALA A 48 -9.76 -7.81 -2.63
CA ALA A 48 -11.07 -7.20 -2.35
C ALA A 48 -11.35 -7.01 -0.84
N ASN A 49 -10.66 -7.78 0.01
CA ASN A 49 -10.80 -7.72 1.47
C ASN A 49 -9.61 -7.08 2.20
N THR A 50 -8.66 -6.49 1.47
CA THR A 50 -7.48 -5.87 2.08
C THR A 50 -7.82 -4.63 2.89
N GLY A 51 -8.95 -3.98 2.63
CA GLY A 51 -9.50 -2.90 3.45
C GLY A 51 -9.82 -3.32 4.91
N ASN A 52 -10.01 -4.62 5.17
CA ASN A 52 -10.20 -5.15 6.52
C ASN A 52 -8.88 -5.39 7.28
N ILE A 53 -7.74 -5.25 6.61
CA ILE A 53 -6.42 -5.43 7.20
C ILE A 53 -5.98 -4.10 7.77
N LYS A 54 -6.03 -4.02 9.08
CA LYS A 54 -5.70 -2.81 9.81
C LYS A 54 -4.19 -2.62 9.87
N ILE A 55 -3.72 -1.49 9.35
CA ILE A 55 -2.34 -1.01 9.47
C ILE A 55 -2.38 0.30 10.23
N ALA A 56 -1.67 0.37 11.35
CA ALA A 56 -1.57 1.60 12.12
C ALA A 56 -0.63 2.58 11.40
N ALA A 57 -0.98 3.86 11.41
CA ALA A 57 -0.13 4.92 10.89
C ALA A 57 -0.10 6.09 11.87
N TYR A 58 1.10 6.59 12.13
CA TYR A 58 1.35 7.72 13.00
C TYR A 58 2.49 8.58 12.46
N SER A 59 2.40 9.90 12.66
CA SER A 59 3.48 10.83 12.34
C SER A 59 3.90 11.60 13.57
N GLU A 60 5.20 11.54 13.87
CA GLU A 60 5.86 12.38 14.87
C GLU A 60 6.39 13.68 14.24
N ASP A 61 6.24 13.84 12.92
CA ASP A 61 6.83 14.95 12.17
C ASP A 61 6.39 16.33 12.70
N GLU A 62 7.35 17.12 13.13
CA GLU A 62 7.12 18.49 13.62
C GLU A 62 6.95 19.52 12.48
N GLY A 63 7.18 19.07 11.24
CA GLY A 63 7.15 19.95 10.08
C GLY A 63 8.48 20.72 9.88
N TYR A 64 8.51 21.48 8.80
CA TYR A 64 9.61 22.37 8.43
C TYR A 64 9.07 23.79 8.28
N THR A 65 9.76 24.76 8.85
CA THR A 65 9.44 26.18 8.67
C THR A 65 10.39 26.76 7.63
N GLY A 66 9.85 27.16 6.48
CA GLY A 66 10.60 27.80 5.42
C GLY A 66 11.08 29.22 5.78
N GLU A 67 11.94 29.80 4.94
CA GLU A 67 12.44 31.17 5.12
C GLU A 67 11.31 32.22 5.08
N ASP A 68 10.21 31.89 4.39
CA ASP A 68 8.98 32.71 4.31
C ASP A 68 8.09 32.61 5.55
N GLY A 69 8.47 31.81 6.54
CA GLY A 69 7.72 31.57 7.76
C GLY A 69 6.56 30.56 7.59
N THR A 70 6.40 29.95 6.43
CA THR A 70 5.38 28.91 6.23
C THR A 70 5.81 27.59 6.86
N VAL A 71 4.90 26.97 7.61
CA VAL A 71 5.11 25.63 8.19
C VAL A 71 4.59 24.59 7.22
N GLN A 72 5.45 23.67 6.81
CA GLN A 72 5.10 22.56 5.94
C GLN A 72 5.32 21.23 6.69
N ASN A 73 4.24 20.45 6.85
CA ASN A 73 4.27 19.13 7.48
C ASN A 73 3.98 18.06 6.42
N MET A 74 5.04 17.43 5.93
CA MET A 74 4.95 16.41 4.89
C MET A 74 4.49 15.06 5.46
N GLY A 75 4.87 14.77 6.70
CA GLY A 75 4.37 13.58 7.41
C GLY A 75 2.86 13.61 7.60
N GLY A 76 2.32 14.77 7.97
CA GLY A 76 0.87 14.98 8.04
C GLY A 76 0.17 14.78 6.70
N LYS A 77 0.71 15.34 5.61
CA LYS A 77 0.17 15.15 4.25
C LYS A 77 0.20 13.69 3.80
N ILE A 78 1.25 12.95 4.17
CA ILE A 78 1.31 11.50 3.90
C ILE A 78 0.18 10.78 4.63
N LEU A 79 -0.03 11.07 5.93
CA LEU A 79 -1.13 10.47 6.69
C LEU A 79 -2.51 10.77 6.07
N ASP A 80 -2.73 12.00 5.60
CA ASP A 80 -3.98 12.38 4.94
C ASP A 80 -4.19 11.58 3.64
N ASN A 81 -3.16 11.41 2.83
CA ASN A 81 -3.22 10.58 1.62
C ASN A 81 -3.47 9.10 1.95
N LEU A 82 -2.84 8.57 3.01
CA LEU A 82 -3.09 7.19 3.45
C LEU A 82 -4.52 7.00 3.94
N LYS A 83 -5.09 8.00 4.61
CA LYS A 83 -6.46 7.99 5.10
C LYS A 83 -7.50 7.95 3.98
N GLU A 84 -7.21 8.60 2.85
CA GLU A 84 -8.07 8.57 1.66
C GLU A 84 -7.95 7.26 0.88
N ASN A 85 -6.89 6.50 1.11
CA ASN A 85 -6.67 5.23 0.44
C ASN A 85 -7.56 4.12 1.02
N THR A 86 -8.49 3.63 0.21
CA THR A 86 -9.45 2.58 0.60
C THR A 86 -8.98 1.15 0.31
N ALA A 87 -7.84 0.99 -0.34
CA ALA A 87 -7.30 -0.33 -0.68
C ALA A 87 -6.78 -1.09 0.55
N ILE A 88 -6.42 -0.37 1.61
CA ILE A 88 -5.89 -0.91 2.87
C ILE A 88 -6.64 -0.23 4.03
N GLY A 89 -6.85 -0.98 5.11
CA GLY A 89 -7.49 -0.46 6.32
C GLY A 89 -6.53 0.38 7.18
N TRP A 90 -6.11 1.54 6.68
CA TRP A 90 -5.28 2.46 7.44
C TRP A 90 -6.01 2.96 8.68
N THR A 91 -5.38 2.83 9.83
CA THR A 91 -5.92 3.29 11.12
C THR A 91 -4.95 4.31 11.71
N MET A 92 -5.39 5.57 11.80
CA MET A 92 -4.61 6.62 12.43
C MET A 92 -4.68 6.45 13.94
N VAL A 93 -3.51 6.37 14.58
CA VAL A 93 -3.35 6.22 16.03
C VAL A 93 -2.76 7.50 16.64
N ASN A 94 -2.80 7.61 17.98
CA ASN A 94 -2.44 8.86 18.65
C ASN A 94 -0.97 8.91 19.08
N SER A 95 -0.25 7.78 19.00
CA SER A 95 1.17 7.72 19.31
C SER A 95 1.88 6.59 18.59
N GLY A 96 3.20 6.71 18.40
CA GLY A 96 4.04 5.64 17.87
C GLY A 96 4.05 4.40 18.78
N GLU A 97 3.99 4.60 20.09
CA GLU A 97 3.93 3.50 21.07
C GLU A 97 2.63 2.70 20.91
N GLU A 98 1.48 3.36 20.77
CA GLU A 98 0.19 2.72 20.51
C GLU A 98 0.23 1.89 19.20
N ALA A 99 0.85 2.44 18.17
CA ALA A 99 1.04 1.74 16.89
C ALA A 99 1.83 0.43 17.07
N ILE A 100 2.97 0.51 17.75
CA ILE A 100 3.87 -0.62 17.97
C ILE A 100 3.23 -1.67 18.89
N GLU A 101 2.57 -1.23 19.98
CA GLU A 101 1.91 -2.13 20.92
C GLU A 101 0.73 -2.85 20.27
N GLY A 102 -0.05 -2.18 19.41
CA GLY A 102 -1.11 -2.77 18.63
C GLY A 102 -0.61 -3.81 17.63
N VAL A 103 0.60 -3.66 17.07
CA VAL A 103 1.24 -4.71 16.25
C VAL A 103 1.65 -5.91 17.12
N LYS A 104 2.20 -5.67 18.32
CA LYS A 104 2.62 -6.75 19.25
C LYS A 104 1.42 -7.52 19.79
N SER A 105 0.33 -6.84 20.14
CA SER A 105 -0.92 -7.48 20.60
C SER A 105 -1.64 -8.20 19.47
N GLY A 106 -1.40 -7.80 18.22
CA GLY A 106 -2.02 -8.34 17.04
C GLY A 106 -3.32 -7.64 16.63
N ASP A 107 -3.59 -6.46 17.16
CA ASP A 107 -4.72 -5.61 16.74
C ASP A 107 -4.47 -5.03 15.36
N TYR A 108 -3.20 -4.75 15.05
CA TYR A 108 -2.72 -4.32 13.73
C TYR A 108 -1.80 -5.37 13.11
N TYR A 109 -1.82 -5.46 11.80
CA TYR A 109 -0.91 -6.32 11.03
C TYR A 109 0.48 -5.71 10.92
N ALA A 110 0.52 -4.40 10.78
CA ALA A 110 1.74 -3.62 10.68
C ALA A 110 1.50 -2.21 11.23
N ALA A 111 2.58 -1.47 11.43
CA ALA A 111 2.52 -0.07 11.79
C ALA A 111 3.58 0.72 11.01
N VAL A 112 3.22 1.93 10.64
CA VAL A 112 4.08 2.93 10.01
C VAL A 112 4.22 4.11 10.95
N VAL A 113 5.45 4.45 11.30
CA VAL A 113 5.76 5.63 12.12
C VAL A 113 6.71 6.53 11.33
N ILE A 114 6.25 7.75 11.07
CA ILE A 114 7.03 8.79 10.40
C ILE A 114 7.83 9.53 11.48
N GLU A 115 9.15 9.67 11.25
CA GLU A 115 10.05 10.26 12.22
C GLU A 115 9.81 11.77 12.40
N LYS A 116 10.23 12.26 13.57
CA LYS A 116 10.03 13.63 14.04
C LYS A 116 10.62 14.71 13.10
N ASP A 117 11.74 14.43 12.49
CA ASP A 117 12.48 15.32 11.60
C ASP A 117 12.28 15.05 10.11
N PHE A 118 11.20 14.34 9.79
CA PHE A 118 10.91 13.89 8.42
C PHE A 118 10.83 15.06 7.42
N SER A 119 10.00 16.07 7.71
CA SER A 119 9.89 17.26 6.86
C SER A 119 11.20 18.04 6.80
N TYR A 120 11.89 18.20 7.92
CA TYR A 120 13.18 18.89 7.97
C TYR A 120 14.20 18.21 7.03
N LYS A 121 14.37 16.90 7.14
CA LYS A 121 15.28 16.13 6.30
C LYS A 121 14.86 16.16 4.82
N MET A 122 13.56 16.14 4.55
CA MET A 122 13.06 16.19 3.17
C MET A 122 13.39 17.52 2.49
N PHE A 123 13.21 18.66 3.17
CA PHE A 123 13.50 19.98 2.61
C PHE A 123 15.00 20.29 2.56
N ASN A 124 15.79 19.74 3.47
CA ASN A 124 17.24 19.96 3.54
C ASN A 124 18.06 18.83 2.91
N MET A 125 17.43 17.91 2.20
CA MET A 125 18.10 16.75 1.59
C MET A 125 19.32 17.12 0.75
N PHE A 126 19.25 18.22 0.00
CA PHE A 126 20.34 18.68 -0.86
C PHE A 126 21.38 19.53 -0.11
N ALA A 127 21.02 20.13 1.00
CA ALA A 127 21.90 21.02 1.77
C ALA A 127 22.78 20.25 2.77
N GLU A 128 22.27 19.19 3.37
CA GLU A 128 22.94 18.43 4.45
C GLU A 128 23.50 17.07 4.02
N GLY A 129 23.85 16.90 2.74
CA GLY A 129 24.55 15.70 2.27
C GLY A 129 23.66 14.47 2.18
N PHE A 130 22.42 14.59 1.70
CA PHE A 130 21.46 13.51 1.44
C PHE A 130 21.00 12.77 2.72
N ALA A 131 20.68 13.52 3.77
CA ALA A 131 20.00 12.92 4.93
C ALA A 131 18.63 12.35 4.48
N ASN A 132 18.45 11.04 4.60
CA ASN A 132 17.20 10.40 4.22
C ASN A 132 16.14 10.66 5.29
N PRO A 133 14.94 11.16 4.90
CA PRO A 133 13.80 11.22 5.80
C PRO A 133 13.41 9.81 6.26
N GLY A 134 13.26 9.62 7.57
CA GLY A 134 13.04 8.31 8.16
C GLY A 134 11.55 7.96 8.27
N ILE A 135 11.22 6.75 7.82
CA ILE A 135 9.95 6.11 8.11
C ILE A 135 10.25 4.72 8.64
N THR A 136 9.76 4.44 9.83
CA THR A 136 9.93 3.14 10.45
C THR A 136 8.70 2.28 10.24
N TYR A 137 8.92 1.08 9.72
CA TYR A 137 7.89 0.08 9.49
C TYR A 137 8.03 -1.06 10.48
N TYR A 138 6.94 -1.40 11.16
CA TYR A 138 6.85 -2.52 12.10
C TYR A 138 5.88 -3.55 11.55
N GLU A 139 6.27 -4.82 11.56
CA GLU A 139 5.46 -5.94 11.07
C GLU A 139 5.35 -7.03 12.13
N ASN A 140 4.19 -7.69 12.17
CA ASN A 140 3.99 -8.87 13.01
C ASN A 140 4.29 -10.15 12.21
N GLU A 141 5.52 -10.63 12.26
CA GLU A 141 5.99 -11.84 11.56
C GLU A 141 5.23 -13.12 11.95
N LYS A 142 4.50 -13.12 13.07
CA LYS A 142 3.75 -14.29 13.55
C LYS A 142 2.41 -14.48 12.83
N LYS A 143 1.93 -13.49 12.13
CA LYS A 143 0.68 -13.53 11.38
C LYS A 143 0.94 -13.84 9.91
N ASN A 144 0.84 -15.14 9.57
CA ASN A 144 0.50 -15.73 8.26
C ASN A 144 1.12 -15.16 6.97
N ALA A 145 1.49 -16.05 6.03
CA ALA A 145 2.07 -15.73 4.70
C ALA A 145 1.21 -14.81 3.80
N VAL A 146 -0.06 -14.58 4.14
CA VAL A 146 -0.90 -13.55 3.50
C VAL A 146 -0.46 -12.14 3.90
N ALA A 147 0.12 -11.98 5.08
CA ALA A 147 0.62 -10.70 5.58
C ALA A 147 1.72 -10.12 4.68
N THR A 148 2.64 -10.94 4.18
CA THR A 148 3.74 -10.48 3.31
C THR A 148 3.26 -9.79 2.03
N LYS A 149 2.20 -10.32 1.38
CA LYS A 149 1.63 -9.66 0.18
C LYS A 149 0.93 -8.34 0.48
N ILE A 150 0.36 -8.23 1.67
CA ILE A 150 -0.31 -7.02 2.13
C ILE A 150 0.71 -5.97 2.49
N THR A 151 1.79 -6.38 3.13
CA THR A 151 2.96 -5.57 3.40
C THR A 151 3.50 -4.93 2.13
N ASP A 152 3.67 -5.72 1.05
CA ASP A 152 4.12 -5.20 -0.25
C ASP A 152 3.18 -4.11 -0.80
N THR A 153 1.87 -4.31 -0.67
CA THR A 153 0.88 -3.31 -1.10
C THR A 153 0.90 -2.07 -0.22
N ALA A 154 1.03 -2.22 1.09
CA ALA A 154 1.14 -1.11 2.04
C ALA A 154 2.41 -0.29 1.79
N VAL A 155 3.55 -0.96 1.62
CA VAL A 155 4.83 -0.32 1.31
C VAL A 155 4.77 0.41 -0.02
N SER A 156 4.18 -0.19 -1.06
CA SER A 156 4.03 0.47 -2.37
C SER A 156 3.09 1.69 -2.32
N THR A 157 2.00 1.63 -1.56
CA THR A 157 1.10 2.78 -1.34
C THR A 157 1.81 3.90 -0.58
N LEU A 158 2.56 3.53 0.45
CA LEU A 158 3.38 4.48 1.21
C LEU A 158 4.45 5.12 0.32
N GLN A 159 5.16 4.33 -0.48
CA GLN A 159 6.14 4.82 -1.44
C GLN A 159 5.53 5.82 -2.43
N GLN A 160 4.38 5.50 -3.03
CA GLN A 160 3.69 6.42 -3.93
C GLN A 160 3.32 7.75 -3.24
N SER A 161 2.90 7.70 -1.99
CA SER A 161 2.58 8.90 -1.21
C SER A 161 3.82 9.74 -0.92
N ILE A 162 4.95 9.10 -0.63
CA ILE A 162 6.26 9.76 -0.42
C ILE A 162 6.75 10.39 -1.72
N ASP A 163 6.73 9.63 -2.81
CA ASP A 163 7.19 10.09 -4.13
C ASP A 163 6.40 11.32 -4.58
N ALA A 164 5.08 11.33 -4.38
CA ALA A 164 4.24 12.47 -4.70
C ALA A 164 4.62 13.72 -3.88
N GLN A 165 4.88 13.58 -2.58
CA GLN A 165 5.31 14.67 -1.72
C GLN A 165 6.73 15.14 -2.07
N PHE A 166 7.63 14.20 -2.40
CA PHE A 166 8.99 14.51 -2.80
C PHE A 166 9.02 15.35 -4.09
N VAL A 167 8.22 14.98 -5.08
CA VAL A 167 8.10 15.73 -6.34
C VAL A 167 7.58 17.17 -6.07
N ASP A 168 6.58 17.33 -5.19
CA ASP A 168 6.05 18.66 -4.82
C ASP A 168 7.15 19.53 -4.17
N VAL A 169 7.92 18.96 -3.24
CA VAL A 169 9.05 19.65 -2.59
C VAL A 169 10.12 20.05 -3.60
N VAL A 170 10.55 19.15 -4.48
CA VAL A 170 11.58 19.42 -5.49
C VAL A 170 11.12 20.52 -6.44
N ILE A 171 9.90 20.46 -6.93
CA ILE A 171 9.33 21.47 -7.83
C ILE A 171 9.33 22.83 -7.14
N ARG A 172 8.85 22.95 -5.91
CA ARG A 172 8.82 24.20 -5.15
C ARG A 172 10.22 24.77 -4.96
N THR A 173 11.16 23.94 -4.48
CA THR A 173 12.54 24.38 -4.24
C THR A 173 13.21 24.87 -5.52
N VAL A 174 13.01 24.19 -6.65
CA VAL A 174 13.54 24.61 -7.95
C VAL A 174 12.90 25.92 -8.40
N PHE A 175 11.58 26.09 -8.26
CA PHE A 175 10.89 27.32 -8.62
C PHE A 175 11.31 28.49 -7.76
N GLU A 176 11.49 28.32 -6.45
CA GLU A 176 11.95 29.37 -5.55
C GLU A 176 13.38 29.83 -5.90
N GLN A 177 14.30 28.88 -6.13
CA GLN A 177 15.66 29.22 -6.56
C GLN A 177 15.70 29.91 -7.92
N THR A 178 14.86 29.48 -8.86
CA THR A 178 14.78 30.10 -10.19
C THR A 178 14.21 31.52 -10.12
N ASN A 179 13.19 31.76 -9.31
CA ASN A 179 12.63 33.09 -9.09
C ASN A 179 13.66 34.03 -8.43
N ASN A 180 14.43 33.56 -7.46
CA ASN A 180 15.49 34.34 -6.85
C ASN A 180 16.60 34.71 -7.86
N CYS A 181 16.98 33.78 -8.75
CA CYS A 181 17.93 34.04 -9.84
C CYS A 181 17.39 35.07 -10.84
N LEU A 182 16.10 35.01 -11.20
CA LEU A 182 15.50 35.96 -12.16
C LEU A 182 15.35 37.35 -11.57
N LEU A 183 15.10 37.49 -10.27
CA LEU A 183 15.08 38.80 -9.60
C LEU A 183 16.46 39.43 -9.55
N TYR A 184 17.53 38.63 -9.46
CA TYR A 184 18.93 39.15 -9.45
C TYR A 184 19.43 39.53 -10.86
N THR A 185 18.88 38.94 -11.91
CA THR A 185 19.26 39.22 -13.33
C THR A 185 18.37 40.26 -13.99
N SER A 186 17.27 40.68 -13.35
CA SER A 186 16.43 41.79 -13.87
C SER A 186 17.17 43.11 -13.73
N PRO A 187 17.42 43.85 -14.82
CA PRO A 187 18.10 45.15 -14.75
C PRO A 187 17.30 46.10 -13.87
N SER A 188 18.00 46.73 -12.93
CA SER A 188 17.40 47.70 -12.03
C SER A 188 16.73 48.83 -12.86
N PRO A 189 15.57 49.36 -12.44
CA PRO A 189 14.95 50.51 -13.11
C PRO A 189 15.87 51.73 -13.22
N ARG A 190 17.00 51.77 -12.50
CA ARG A 190 18.05 52.77 -12.62
C ARG A 190 18.97 52.59 -13.83
N ASP A 191 19.15 51.35 -14.29
CA ASP A 191 20.02 51.06 -15.44
C ASP A 191 19.33 51.36 -16.77
N MET A 192 18.00 51.31 -16.83
CA MET A 192 17.21 51.66 -18.01
C MET A 192 17.10 53.17 -18.27
N ARG A 193 17.58 54.02 -17.37
CA ARG A 193 17.59 55.49 -17.57
C ARG A 193 18.91 56.02 -18.12
N ARG A 194 19.88 55.16 -18.40
CA ARG A 194 21.22 55.56 -18.88
C ARG A 194 21.55 55.13 -20.31
N SER A 195 20.60 54.54 -21.01
CA SER A 195 20.73 54.26 -22.44
C SER A 195 19.95 55.28 -23.29
#